data_e2726ae520db8b71db26e7bafaebd8cb
#
_entry.id   e2726ae520db8b71db26e7bafaebd8cb
#
_cell.length_a   1.000
_cell.length_b   1.000
_cell.length_c   1.000
_cell.angle_alpha   90.00
_cell.angle_beta   90.00
_cell.angle_gamma   90.00
#
_symmetry.space_group_name_H-M   'P 1'
#
loop_
_entity.id
_entity.type
_entity.pdbx_description
1 polymer ?
#
loop_
_entity_poly.entity_id
_entity_poly.type
_entity_poly.pdbx_seq_one_letter_code
_entity_poly.pdbx_strand_id
1 'polypeptide(L)'
;MMDKVTEAIINKLPRLISQRPLEWARTKPDHPAIVEDKVSWTYRDLAIAVEKTKHLLTELGIRPGDRVLVINENGRAFVALLFACSELGACIVSVNARLSASEIDNIQVHCQPRRTIYTVEVSSEAMSHAERHGGEILEADMIGKLCIGKLADVKQGPVYEESEKQLAVMIYTTGTTGNPKGVMLSHRNLLFISESTKDVRGFTEEDYVYVTLPLSHIFGLSSSMLTSLYAGATIHLVPRFDAGHLFKTLSKGITVFQGVPTMFSSLLEYSEINKLKIDAPRLKYLSSGGAPMDIDLKLRVEKTLGLPLNNGYGLSETSPTIAVPLHNQPRKDESIGNAIPGVQTRFVNPATGEDVPLGEIGELWIKSPGVMLGYYNNPEATKAVINEEGWFNTGDLARIDEDGAIFIVGRSKELIIRSGFNIYPPELEGILCSHPDVRNSAVVMRKVPGNEEVVAFVEPLQGKEIDPERLKNWLRERVAPYKRPSQVIMMEQIPAAPSGKLLKHKLEAIAKKLEG
;
A
#
# COMPACT_ATOMS: atom_id res chain seq x y z
N MET A 1 28.97 0.08 -8.38
CA MET A 1 28.72 -1.25 -8.99
C MET A 1 27.50 -1.85 -8.30
N MET A 2 26.60 -2.47 -9.07
CA MET A 2 25.46 -3.21 -8.51
C MET A 2 26.02 -4.47 -7.80
N ASP A 3 25.43 -4.84 -6.66
CA ASP A 3 25.87 -6.07 -5.98
C ASP A 3 25.40 -7.32 -6.74
N LYS A 4 26.07 -8.45 -6.49
CA LYS A 4 25.83 -9.72 -7.21
C LYS A 4 24.40 -10.28 -7.00
N VAL A 5 23.79 -9.99 -5.85
CA VAL A 5 22.42 -10.46 -5.55
C VAL A 5 21.42 -9.69 -6.41
N THR A 6 21.55 -8.38 -6.44
CA THR A 6 20.72 -7.50 -7.28
C THR A 6 20.85 -7.87 -8.77
N GLU A 7 22.07 -8.10 -9.25
CA GLU A 7 22.32 -8.50 -10.63
C GLU A 7 21.67 -9.87 -10.95
N ALA A 8 21.80 -10.84 -10.06
CA ALA A 8 21.18 -12.16 -10.23
C ALA A 8 19.65 -12.11 -10.26
N ILE A 9 19.02 -11.20 -9.50
CA ILE A 9 17.58 -10.97 -9.54
C ILE A 9 17.20 -10.35 -10.91
N ILE A 10 17.85 -9.26 -11.30
CA ILE A 10 17.54 -8.53 -12.55
C ILE A 10 17.63 -9.45 -13.77
N ASN A 11 18.63 -10.31 -13.83
CA ASN A 11 18.84 -11.23 -14.95
C ASN A 11 17.71 -12.27 -15.14
N LYS A 12 16.86 -12.48 -14.13
CA LYS A 12 15.68 -13.36 -14.19
C LYS A 12 14.42 -12.65 -14.63
N LEU A 13 14.40 -11.30 -14.60
CA LEU A 13 13.18 -10.55 -14.83
C LEU A 13 12.77 -10.59 -16.31
N PRO A 14 11.49 -10.83 -16.60
CA PRO A 14 10.95 -10.59 -17.93
C PRO A 14 10.94 -9.07 -18.21
N ARG A 15 10.68 -8.69 -19.46
CA ARG A 15 10.63 -7.29 -19.86
C ARG A 15 9.38 -6.56 -19.32
N LEU A 16 8.21 -7.21 -19.37
CA LEU A 16 6.90 -6.63 -19.03
C LEU A 16 6.26 -7.34 -17.84
N ILE A 17 5.50 -6.62 -17.04
CA ILE A 17 4.79 -7.17 -15.86
C ILE A 17 3.75 -8.23 -16.24
N SER A 18 3.23 -8.20 -17.46
CA SER A 18 2.27 -9.17 -18.02
C SER A 18 2.90 -10.51 -18.34
N GLN A 19 4.19 -10.55 -18.70
CA GLN A 19 4.81 -11.73 -19.33
C GLN A 19 4.82 -12.96 -18.43
N ARG A 20 5.15 -12.79 -17.13
CA ARG A 20 5.19 -13.94 -16.22
C ARG A 20 3.81 -14.56 -15.96
N PRO A 21 2.74 -13.78 -15.68
CA PRO A 21 1.38 -14.31 -15.64
C PRO A 21 0.93 -14.97 -16.95
N LEU A 22 1.30 -14.41 -18.10
CA LEU A 22 0.96 -15.00 -19.41
C LEU A 22 1.80 -16.25 -19.75
N GLU A 23 2.98 -16.39 -19.16
CA GLU A 23 3.77 -17.64 -19.26
C GLU A 23 3.08 -18.80 -18.53
N TRP A 24 2.44 -18.55 -17.38
CA TRP A 24 1.62 -19.55 -16.70
C TRP A 24 0.46 -20.04 -17.56
N ALA A 25 -0.13 -19.18 -18.40
CA ALA A 25 -1.16 -19.60 -19.36
C ALA A 25 -0.66 -20.62 -20.41
N ARG A 26 0.65 -20.65 -20.68
CA ARG A 26 1.27 -21.64 -21.59
C ARG A 26 1.68 -22.90 -20.87
N THR A 27 2.17 -22.80 -19.64
CA THR A 27 2.75 -23.92 -18.87
C THR A 27 1.71 -24.64 -18.02
N LYS A 28 0.74 -23.90 -17.45
CA LYS A 28 -0.34 -24.43 -16.60
C LYS A 28 -1.69 -23.76 -16.95
N PRO A 29 -2.21 -23.94 -18.19
CA PRO A 29 -3.35 -23.17 -18.70
C PRO A 29 -4.62 -23.33 -17.87
N ASP A 30 -4.87 -24.50 -17.31
CA ASP A 30 -6.10 -24.82 -16.58
C ASP A 30 -5.98 -24.54 -15.07
N HIS A 31 -4.81 -24.05 -14.61
CA HIS A 31 -4.63 -23.63 -13.20
C HIS A 31 -5.45 -22.37 -12.92
N PRO A 32 -6.20 -22.31 -11.79
CA PRO A 32 -6.96 -21.11 -11.42
C PRO A 32 -6.03 -19.90 -11.26
N ALA A 33 -6.43 -18.75 -11.82
CA ALA A 33 -5.69 -17.50 -11.72
C ALA A 33 -6.44 -16.47 -10.87
N ILE A 34 -7.71 -16.22 -11.18
CA ILE A 34 -8.55 -15.23 -10.51
C ILE A 34 -9.88 -15.87 -10.12
N VAL A 35 -10.27 -15.70 -8.88
CA VAL A 35 -11.57 -16.10 -8.35
C VAL A 35 -12.27 -14.88 -7.79
N GLU A 36 -13.47 -14.60 -8.25
CA GLU A 36 -14.44 -13.68 -7.67
C GLU A 36 -15.65 -14.52 -7.22
N ASP A 37 -16.60 -13.95 -6.48
CA ASP A 37 -17.74 -14.72 -5.92
C ASP A 37 -18.53 -15.52 -6.97
N LYS A 38 -18.63 -15.01 -8.20
CA LYS A 38 -19.46 -15.59 -9.27
C LYS A 38 -18.66 -15.99 -10.51
N VAL A 39 -17.38 -15.64 -10.59
CA VAL A 39 -16.55 -15.84 -11.77
C VAL A 39 -15.21 -16.43 -11.34
N SER A 40 -14.77 -17.44 -12.06
CA SER A 40 -13.45 -18.01 -11.91
C SER A 40 -12.76 -18.04 -13.25
N TRP A 41 -11.53 -17.51 -13.33
CA TRP A 41 -10.66 -17.58 -14.49
C TRP A 41 -9.47 -18.48 -14.23
N THR A 42 -9.18 -19.31 -15.17
CA THR A 42 -7.88 -20.00 -15.30
C THR A 42 -6.83 -19.02 -15.84
N TYR A 43 -5.56 -19.42 -15.82
CA TYR A 43 -4.51 -18.65 -16.50
C TYR A 43 -4.75 -18.54 -18.01
N ARG A 44 -5.36 -19.55 -18.64
CA ARG A 44 -5.83 -19.50 -20.03
C ARG A 44 -6.86 -18.39 -20.23
N ASP A 45 -7.86 -18.33 -19.35
CA ASP A 45 -8.90 -17.30 -19.41
C ASP A 45 -8.32 -15.90 -19.20
N LEU A 46 -7.37 -15.76 -18.27
CA LEU A 46 -6.64 -14.51 -18.07
C LEU A 46 -5.92 -14.06 -19.35
N ALA A 47 -5.21 -14.97 -20.03
CA ALA A 47 -4.52 -14.64 -21.27
C ALA A 47 -5.48 -14.23 -22.39
N ILE A 48 -6.61 -14.93 -22.53
CA ILE A 48 -7.66 -14.58 -23.49
C ILE A 48 -8.26 -13.21 -23.16
N ALA A 49 -8.55 -12.94 -21.89
CA ALA A 49 -9.09 -11.65 -21.43
C ALA A 49 -8.11 -10.51 -21.71
N VAL A 50 -6.81 -10.71 -21.45
CA VAL A 50 -5.76 -9.71 -21.73
C VAL A 50 -5.68 -9.40 -23.23
N GLU A 51 -5.70 -10.42 -24.11
CA GLU A 51 -5.63 -10.21 -25.56
C GLU A 51 -6.87 -9.47 -26.08
N LYS A 52 -8.08 -9.90 -25.67
CA LYS A 52 -9.33 -9.20 -26.03
C LYS A 52 -9.35 -7.76 -25.54
N THR A 53 -8.88 -7.52 -24.30
CA THR A 53 -8.81 -6.18 -23.73
C THR A 53 -7.79 -5.31 -24.47
N LYS A 54 -6.67 -5.88 -24.93
CA LYS A 54 -5.67 -5.18 -25.74
C LYS A 54 -6.26 -4.73 -27.07
N HIS A 55 -7.01 -5.59 -27.75
CA HIS A 55 -7.75 -5.23 -28.97
C HIS A 55 -8.76 -4.11 -28.69
N LEU A 56 -9.57 -4.24 -27.66
CA LEU A 56 -10.52 -3.23 -27.24
C LEU A 56 -9.84 -1.87 -26.98
N LEU A 57 -8.73 -1.84 -26.25
CA LEU A 57 -8.00 -0.59 -25.97
C LEU A 57 -7.47 0.03 -27.27
N THR A 58 -7.03 -0.78 -28.24
CA THR A 58 -6.59 -0.29 -29.55
C THR A 58 -7.76 0.34 -30.33
N GLU A 59 -8.93 -0.29 -30.36
CA GLU A 59 -10.16 0.23 -30.98
C GLU A 59 -10.63 1.52 -30.29
N LEU A 60 -10.45 1.62 -28.96
CA LEU A 60 -10.71 2.83 -28.19
C LEU A 60 -9.68 3.95 -28.41
N GLY A 61 -8.69 3.74 -29.30
CA GLY A 61 -7.70 4.73 -29.71
C GLY A 61 -6.53 4.90 -28.72
N ILE A 62 -6.26 3.90 -27.88
CA ILE A 62 -5.07 3.86 -27.02
C ILE A 62 -3.84 3.46 -27.85
N ARG A 63 -2.74 4.15 -27.64
CA ARG A 63 -1.47 3.98 -28.37
C ARG A 63 -0.33 3.72 -27.38
N PRO A 64 0.79 3.15 -27.82
CA PRO A 64 2.01 3.08 -26.98
C PRO A 64 2.37 4.47 -26.45
N GLY A 65 2.77 4.55 -25.17
CA GLY A 65 3.11 5.80 -24.49
C GLY A 65 1.92 6.61 -23.97
N ASP A 66 0.67 6.24 -24.30
CA ASP A 66 -0.51 6.89 -23.74
C ASP A 66 -0.71 6.52 -22.26
N ARG A 67 -1.37 7.43 -21.53
CA ARG A 67 -1.84 7.20 -20.16
C ARG A 67 -3.31 6.85 -20.17
N VAL A 68 -3.67 5.74 -19.55
CA VAL A 68 -5.04 5.26 -19.38
C VAL A 68 -5.42 5.44 -17.92
N LEU A 69 -6.28 6.38 -17.61
CA LEU A 69 -6.80 6.58 -16.26
C LEU A 69 -7.89 5.54 -16.00
N VAL A 70 -7.71 4.71 -14.98
CA VAL A 70 -8.70 3.71 -14.57
C VAL A 70 -9.20 4.04 -13.17
N ILE A 71 -10.47 4.44 -13.10
CA ILE A 71 -11.19 4.69 -11.85
C ILE A 71 -11.84 3.38 -11.44
N ASN A 72 -11.29 2.75 -10.39
CA ASN A 72 -11.57 1.36 -10.11
C ASN A 72 -11.74 1.04 -8.62
N GLU A 73 -12.43 -0.05 -8.39
CA GLU A 73 -12.26 -0.95 -7.24
C GLU A 73 -11.77 -2.31 -7.74
N ASN A 74 -11.37 -3.20 -6.81
CA ASN A 74 -10.78 -4.49 -7.19
C ASN A 74 -11.78 -5.32 -8.01
N GLY A 75 -11.30 -5.79 -9.16
CA GLY A 75 -12.07 -6.65 -10.05
C GLY A 75 -11.20 -7.17 -11.20
N ARG A 76 -11.62 -8.27 -11.80
CA ARG A 76 -10.93 -8.93 -12.93
C ARG A 76 -10.71 -7.98 -14.11
N ALA A 77 -11.64 -7.04 -14.32
CA ALA A 77 -11.52 -6.02 -15.35
C ALA A 77 -10.25 -5.18 -15.20
N PHE A 78 -9.94 -4.74 -13.96
CA PHE A 78 -8.74 -3.99 -13.69
C PHE A 78 -7.47 -4.80 -13.98
N VAL A 79 -7.44 -6.09 -13.63
CA VAL A 79 -6.29 -6.97 -13.88
C VAL A 79 -6.05 -7.12 -15.38
N ALA A 80 -7.11 -7.35 -16.16
CA ALA A 80 -7.02 -7.45 -17.62
C ALA A 80 -6.58 -6.12 -18.27
N LEU A 81 -7.12 -4.99 -17.82
CA LEU A 81 -6.71 -3.64 -18.28
C LEU A 81 -5.23 -3.36 -17.97
N LEU A 82 -4.75 -3.71 -16.78
CA LEU A 82 -3.34 -3.54 -16.39
C LEU A 82 -2.40 -4.29 -17.33
N PHE A 83 -2.68 -5.57 -17.56
CA PHE A 83 -1.82 -6.38 -18.43
C PHE A 83 -1.97 -6.04 -19.92
N ALA A 84 -3.16 -5.66 -20.35
CA ALA A 84 -3.37 -5.18 -21.72
C ALA A 84 -2.63 -3.85 -21.99
N CYS A 85 -2.65 -2.90 -21.04
CA CYS A 85 -1.83 -1.69 -21.14
C CYS A 85 -0.34 -2.02 -21.20
N SER A 86 0.12 -2.98 -20.37
CA SER A 86 1.49 -3.47 -20.40
C SER A 86 1.90 -3.99 -21.79
N GLU A 87 1.06 -4.83 -22.42
CA GLU A 87 1.30 -5.39 -23.76
C GLU A 87 1.25 -4.34 -24.88
N LEU A 88 0.48 -3.27 -24.68
CA LEU A 88 0.42 -2.14 -25.62
C LEU A 88 1.56 -1.12 -25.44
N GLY A 89 2.36 -1.21 -24.37
CA GLY A 89 3.33 -0.20 -24.03
C GLY A 89 2.68 1.12 -23.54
N ALA A 90 1.43 1.06 -23.07
CA ALA A 90 0.71 2.16 -22.45
C ALA A 90 0.86 2.12 -20.92
N CYS A 91 0.75 3.29 -20.27
CA CYS A 91 0.78 3.39 -18.81
C CYS A 91 -0.62 3.39 -18.23
N ILE A 92 -0.88 2.51 -17.25
CA ILE A 92 -2.11 2.59 -16.46
C ILE A 92 -1.94 3.58 -15.29
N VAL A 93 -2.92 4.48 -15.13
CA VAL A 93 -3.02 5.37 -13.96
C VAL A 93 -4.17 4.84 -13.10
N SER A 94 -3.84 4.16 -12.01
CA SER A 94 -4.84 3.51 -11.16
C SER A 94 -5.31 4.42 -10.04
N VAL A 95 -6.63 4.66 -9.97
CA VAL A 95 -7.25 5.57 -9.02
C VAL A 95 -8.45 4.91 -8.33
N ASN A 96 -8.51 5.03 -7.00
CA ASN A 96 -9.61 4.49 -6.21
C ASN A 96 -10.91 5.25 -6.50
N ALA A 97 -11.97 4.53 -6.85
CA ALA A 97 -13.28 5.10 -7.13
C ALA A 97 -13.93 5.83 -5.94
N ARG A 98 -13.46 5.54 -4.71
CA ARG A 98 -13.97 6.18 -3.48
C ARG A 98 -13.34 7.55 -3.16
N LEU A 99 -12.42 8.03 -3.98
CA LEU A 99 -11.96 9.41 -3.87
C LEU A 99 -13.08 10.37 -4.19
N SER A 100 -13.01 11.58 -3.63
CA SER A 100 -13.98 12.64 -3.91
C SER A 100 -13.91 13.09 -5.37
N ALA A 101 -14.98 13.70 -5.85
CA ALA A 101 -15.07 14.26 -7.20
C ALA A 101 -13.88 15.18 -7.51
N SER A 102 -13.55 16.09 -6.59
CA SER A 102 -12.46 17.06 -6.76
C SER A 102 -11.07 16.39 -6.80
N GLU A 103 -10.84 15.32 -6.02
CA GLU A 103 -9.58 14.59 -6.06
C GLU A 103 -9.39 13.89 -7.40
N ILE A 104 -10.45 13.25 -7.93
CA ILE A 104 -10.42 12.58 -9.23
C ILE A 104 -10.20 13.59 -10.35
N ASP A 105 -10.90 14.73 -10.32
CA ASP A 105 -10.73 15.79 -11.33
C ASP A 105 -9.30 16.35 -11.32
N ASN A 106 -8.73 16.61 -10.16
CA ASN A 106 -7.35 17.07 -10.03
C ASN A 106 -6.35 16.05 -10.60
N ILE A 107 -6.55 14.75 -10.33
CA ILE A 107 -5.71 13.69 -10.89
C ILE A 107 -5.86 13.64 -12.41
N GLN A 108 -7.08 13.70 -12.92
CA GLN A 108 -7.36 13.67 -14.37
C GLN A 108 -6.70 14.84 -15.09
N VAL A 109 -6.82 16.05 -14.54
CA VAL A 109 -6.16 17.25 -15.09
C VAL A 109 -4.63 17.09 -15.08
N HIS A 110 -4.07 16.57 -13.99
CA HIS A 110 -2.63 16.42 -13.84
C HIS A 110 -2.05 15.32 -14.75
N CYS A 111 -2.66 14.12 -14.79
CA CYS A 111 -2.14 13.01 -15.58
C CYS A 111 -2.46 13.11 -17.08
N GLN A 112 -3.42 13.94 -17.49
CA GLN A 112 -3.82 14.13 -18.89
C GLN A 112 -3.98 12.77 -19.62
N PRO A 113 -4.97 11.94 -19.25
CA PRO A 113 -5.11 10.62 -19.82
C PRO A 113 -5.65 10.69 -21.26
N ARG A 114 -5.25 9.76 -22.12
CA ARG A 114 -5.83 9.56 -23.45
C ARG A 114 -7.30 9.16 -23.35
N ARG A 115 -7.60 8.26 -22.39
CA ARG A 115 -8.95 7.81 -22.03
C ARG A 115 -9.05 7.65 -20.52
N THR A 116 -10.25 7.87 -19.99
CA THR A 116 -10.64 7.43 -18.66
C THR A 116 -11.58 6.24 -18.78
N ILE A 117 -11.29 5.17 -18.04
CA ILE A 117 -12.10 3.94 -18.00
C ILE A 117 -12.57 3.74 -16.56
N TYR A 118 -13.84 3.36 -16.40
CA TYR A 118 -14.48 3.17 -15.09
C TYR A 118 -14.93 1.71 -14.97
N THR A 119 -14.52 1.02 -13.90
CA THR A 119 -14.90 -0.38 -13.65
C THR A 119 -16.25 -0.46 -12.93
N VAL A 120 -17.32 -0.12 -13.64
CA VAL A 120 -18.67 0.13 -13.10
C VAL A 120 -19.42 -1.16 -12.67
N GLU A 121 -18.99 -2.33 -13.11
CA GLU A 121 -19.60 -3.60 -12.70
C GLU A 121 -19.42 -3.87 -11.19
N VAL A 122 -18.28 -3.45 -10.64
CA VAL A 122 -17.91 -3.74 -9.24
C VAL A 122 -17.99 -2.50 -8.33
N SER A 123 -18.29 -1.32 -8.88
CA SER A 123 -18.25 -0.05 -8.12
C SER A 123 -19.34 0.91 -8.55
N SER A 124 -20.28 1.20 -7.64
CA SER A 124 -21.29 2.25 -7.78
C SER A 124 -20.66 3.65 -7.79
N GLU A 125 -19.56 3.85 -7.06
CA GLU A 125 -18.82 5.10 -7.06
C GLU A 125 -18.15 5.37 -8.41
N ALA A 126 -17.58 4.30 -9.04
CA ALA A 126 -17.06 4.43 -10.40
C ALA A 126 -18.17 4.80 -11.39
N MET A 127 -19.38 4.25 -11.25
CA MET A 127 -20.54 4.64 -12.07
C MET A 127 -20.89 6.11 -11.85
N SER A 128 -20.99 6.57 -10.61
CA SER A 128 -21.29 7.98 -10.30
C SER A 128 -20.28 8.96 -10.92
N HIS A 129 -18.99 8.61 -10.91
CA HIS A 129 -17.95 9.42 -11.57
C HIS A 129 -18.06 9.35 -13.09
N ALA A 130 -18.39 8.19 -13.65
CA ALA A 130 -18.59 8.02 -15.08
C ALA A 130 -19.76 8.87 -15.59
N GLU A 131 -20.90 8.86 -14.90
CA GLU A 131 -22.08 9.69 -15.21
C GLU A 131 -21.75 11.19 -15.16
N ARG A 132 -21.03 11.63 -14.13
CA ARG A 132 -20.57 13.02 -13.98
C ARG A 132 -19.65 13.46 -15.11
N HIS A 133 -18.83 12.57 -15.65
CA HIS A 133 -17.90 12.85 -16.74
C HIS A 133 -18.48 12.55 -18.14
N GLY A 134 -19.76 12.14 -18.22
CA GLY A 134 -20.42 11.80 -19.48
C GLY A 134 -19.83 10.57 -20.15
N GLY A 135 -19.48 9.56 -19.35
CA GLY A 135 -18.97 8.28 -19.82
C GLY A 135 -20.06 7.43 -20.47
N GLU A 136 -19.70 6.67 -21.50
CA GLU A 136 -20.59 5.76 -22.23
C GLU A 136 -20.42 4.32 -21.74
N ILE A 137 -21.55 3.62 -21.52
CA ILE A 137 -21.52 2.22 -21.09
C ILE A 137 -21.03 1.33 -22.25
N LEU A 138 -20.15 0.41 -21.92
CA LEU A 138 -19.63 -0.63 -22.82
C LEU A 138 -19.68 -1.98 -22.13
N GLU A 139 -20.35 -2.95 -22.76
CA GLU A 139 -20.25 -4.36 -22.35
C GLU A 139 -19.03 -4.98 -23.06
N ALA A 140 -18.02 -5.32 -22.29
CA ALA A 140 -16.78 -5.89 -22.79
C ALA A 140 -16.69 -7.38 -22.48
N ASP A 141 -16.43 -8.18 -23.50
CA ASP A 141 -16.32 -9.62 -23.36
C ASP A 141 -15.28 -10.01 -22.30
N MET A 142 -15.62 -10.98 -21.47
CA MET A 142 -14.90 -11.48 -20.29
C MET A 142 -14.76 -10.49 -19.13
N ILE A 143 -14.50 -9.21 -19.38
CA ILE A 143 -14.23 -8.22 -18.31
C ILE A 143 -15.47 -7.48 -17.83
N GLY A 144 -16.63 -7.71 -18.46
CA GLY A 144 -17.93 -7.21 -18.02
C GLY A 144 -18.17 -5.74 -18.34
N LYS A 145 -18.98 -5.08 -17.53
CA LYS A 145 -19.44 -3.72 -17.78
C LYS A 145 -18.41 -2.67 -17.39
N LEU A 146 -18.09 -1.81 -18.36
CA LEU A 146 -17.25 -0.63 -18.18
C LEU A 146 -18.03 0.64 -18.55
N CYS A 147 -17.55 1.80 -18.11
CA CYS A 147 -17.86 3.08 -18.74
C CYS A 147 -16.59 3.68 -19.34
N ILE A 148 -16.74 4.27 -20.52
CA ILE A 148 -15.62 4.80 -21.30
C ILE A 148 -15.79 6.30 -21.44
N GLY A 149 -14.81 7.06 -20.97
CA GLY A 149 -14.75 8.52 -21.13
C GLY A 149 -14.36 8.92 -22.56
N LYS A 150 -14.45 10.21 -22.85
CA LYS A 150 -14.11 10.77 -24.17
C LYS A 150 -12.64 10.53 -24.52
N LEU A 151 -12.37 10.35 -25.82
CA LEU A 151 -11.01 10.29 -26.35
C LEU A 151 -10.42 11.70 -26.32
N ALA A 152 -9.33 11.89 -25.60
CA ALA A 152 -8.64 13.17 -25.51
C ALA A 152 -7.46 13.23 -26.49
N ASP A 153 -7.22 14.39 -27.08
CA ASP A 153 -6.00 14.61 -27.85
C ASP A 153 -4.90 15.10 -26.92
N VAL A 154 -4.03 14.15 -26.54
CA VAL A 154 -2.95 14.36 -25.57
C VAL A 154 -1.61 13.91 -26.14
N LYS A 155 -0.54 14.55 -25.68
CA LYS A 155 0.82 14.18 -26.04
C LYS A 155 1.15 12.79 -25.47
N GLN A 156 1.63 11.90 -26.34
CA GLN A 156 2.16 10.60 -25.95
C GLN A 156 3.43 10.76 -25.10
N GLY A 157 3.59 9.88 -24.13
CA GLY A 157 4.85 9.71 -23.42
C GLY A 157 5.87 8.97 -24.29
N PRO A 158 7.14 8.95 -23.88
CA PRO A 158 8.15 8.15 -24.54
C PRO A 158 7.87 6.66 -24.35
N VAL A 159 8.30 5.88 -25.35
CA VAL A 159 8.26 4.42 -25.33
C VAL A 159 9.68 3.88 -25.39
N TYR A 160 10.00 2.97 -24.48
CA TYR A 160 11.31 2.39 -24.35
C TYR A 160 11.28 0.87 -24.45
N GLU A 161 12.32 0.28 -25.04
CA GLU A 161 12.51 -1.18 -25.03
C GLU A 161 13.01 -1.67 -23.66
N GLU A 162 13.77 -0.83 -22.96
CA GLU A 162 14.34 -1.15 -21.66
C GLU A 162 13.26 -1.09 -20.56
N SER A 163 13.07 -2.20 -19.85
CA SER A 163 12.01 -2.34 -18.83
C SER A 163 12.17 -1.35 -17.65
N GLU A 164 13.40 -0.91 -17.37
CA GLU A 164 13.70 0.09 -16.35
C GLU A 164 13.29 1.51 -16.71
N LYS A 165 13.13 1.81 -18.00
CA LYS A 165 12.72 3.12 -18.49
C LYS A 165 11.25 3.15 -18.88
N GLN A 166 10.69 2.00 -19.32
CA GLN A 166 9.31 1.93 -19.77
C GLN A 166 8.34 2.07 -18.58
N LEU A 167 7.55 3.13 -18.60
CA LEU A 167 6.52 3.40 -17.60
C LEU A 167 5.40 2.37 -17.70
N ALA A 168 5.13 1.66 -16.60
CA ALA A 168 4.07 0.65 -16.52
C ALA A 168 2.84 1.17 -15.79
N VAL A 169 3.06 1.75 -14.61
CA VAL A 169 1.99 2.17 -13.70
C VAL A 169 2.30 3.54 -13.11
N MET A 170 1.25 4.35 -12.94
CA MET A 170 1.32 5.56 -12.13
C MET A 170 0.33 5.46 -10.97
N ILE A 171 0.82 5.64 -9.76
CA ILE A 171 0.01 5.66 -8.53
C ILE A 171 0.04 7.06 -7.94
N TYR A 172 -1.13 7.59 -7.62
CA TYR A 172 -1.24 8.89 -6.97
C TYR A 172 -1.19 8.76 -5.45
N THR A 173 -0.33 9.57 -4.83
CA THR A 173 -0.24 9.69 -3.38
C THR A 173 -0.70 11.08 -2.95
N THR A 174 -1.41 11.15 -1.82
CA THR A 174 -1.75 12.42 -1.19
C THR A 174 -0.49 12.98 -0.54
N GLY A 175 0.16 13.93 -1.22
CA GLY A 175 1.29 14.65 -0.63
C GLY A 175 0.85 15.46 0.59
N THR A 176 1.78 15.69 1.53
CA THR A 176 1.58 16.56 2.71
C THR A 176 1.20 18.01 2.33
N THR A 177 1.37 18.39 1.07
CA THR A 177 1.07 19.73 0.51
C THR A 177 -0.33 19.85 -0.09
N GLY A 178 -1.16 18.80 -0.04
CA GLY A 178 -2.52 18.81 -0.60
C GLY A 178 -2.61 18.55 -2.11
N ASN A 179 -1.53 18.69 -2.86
CA ASN A 179 -1.51 18.38 -4.29
C ASN A 179 -1.07 16.92 -4.52
N PRO A 180 -1.85 16.13 -5.27
CA PRO A 180 -1.52 14.73 -5.51
C PRO A 180 -0.23 14.60 -6.36
N LYS A 181 0.64 13.67 -5.98
CA LYS A 181 1.87 13.35 -6.71
C LYS A 181 1.70 12.02 -7.44
N GLY A 182 1.93 12.01 -8.75
CA GLY A 182 1.95 10.79 -9.56
C GLY A 182 3.31 10.09 -9.45
N VAL A 183 3.37 8.99 -8.72
CA VAL A 183 4.58 8.15 -8.61
C VAL A 183 4.69 7.30 -9.87
N MET A 184 5.76 7.49 -10.64
CA MET A 184 6.01 6.77 -11.89
C MET A 184 6.79 5.48 -11.65
N LEU A 185 6.19 4.34 -11.97
CA LEU A 185 6.77 3.01 -11.78
C LEU A 185 7.00 2.31 -13.12
N SER A 186 8.23 1.90 -13.36
CA SER A 186 8.60 1.12 -14.54
C SER A 186 8.21 -0.35 -14.38
N HIS A 187 8.25 -1.09 -15.50
CA HIS A 187 8.08 -2.55 -15.45
C HIS A 187 9.12 -3.19 -14.55
N ARG A 188 10.40 -2.78 -14.65
CA ARG A 188 11.47 -3.32 -13.82
C ARG A 188 11.27 -3.05 -12.34
N ASN A 189 10.78 -1.86 -11.95
CA ASN A 189 10.53 -1.56 -10.53
C ASN A 189 9.56 -2.60 -9.91
N LEU A 190 8.45 -2.86 -10.58
CA LEU A 190 7.41 -3.79 -10.12
C LEU A 190 7.87 -5.25 -10.17
N LEU A 191 8.53 -5.65 -11.26
CA LEU A 191 9.05 -7.01 -11.44
C LEU A 191 10.13 -7.35 -10.42
N PHE A 192 11.03 -6.40 -10.12
CA PHE A 192 12.07 -6.57 -9.11
C PHE A 192 11.46 -6.90 -7.74
N ILE A 193 10.43 -6.14 -7.33
CA ILE A 193 9.75 -6.41 -6.07
C ILE A 193 9.04 -7.76 -6.08
N SER A 194 8.38 -8.12 -7.19
CA SER A 194 7.69 -9.41 -7.29
C SER A 194 8.68 -10.58 -7.17
N GLU A 195 9.82 -10.55 -7.89
CA GLU A 195 10.85 -11.59 -7.81
C GLU A 195 11.50 -11.64 -6.43
N SER A 196 11.89 -10.49 -5.87
CA SER A 196 12.56 -10.43 -4.56
C SER A 196 11.66 -10.89 -3.40
N THR A 197 10.35 -10.60 -3.48
CA THR A 197 9.45 -10.85 -2.35
C THR A 197 8.72 -12.19 -2.40
N LYS A 198 8.57 -12.82 -3.57
CA LYS A 198 7.92 -14.13 -3.66
C LYS A 198 8.64 -15.18 -2.80
N ASP A 199 9.98 -15.22 -2.88
CA ASP A 199 10.79 -16.18 -2.13
C ASP A 199 10.86 -15.81 -0.63
N VAL A 200 11.01 -14.51 -0.32
CA VAL A 200 10.98 -14.00 1.07
C VAL A 200 9.68 -14.37 1.78
N ARG A 201 8.56 -14.36 1.06
CA ARG A 201 7.22 -14.70 1.59
C ARG A 201 6.85 -16.17 1.42
N GLY A 202 7.64 -16.94 0.67
CA GLY A 202 7.37 -18.35 0.36
C GLY A 202 6.13 -18.54 -0.53
N PHE A 203 5.90 -17.63 -1.49
CA PHE A 203 4.77 -17.73 -2.43
C PHE A 203 5.09 -18.72 -3.54
N THR A 204 4.11 -19.57 -3.84
CA THR A 204 4.17 -20.60 -4.87
C THR A 204 2.87 -20.64 -5.68
N GLU A 205 2.84 -21.41 -6.76
CA GLU A 205 1.63 -21.63 -7.54
C GLU A 205 0.52 -22.37 -6.79
N GLU A 206 0.83 -23.04 -5.68
CA GLU A 206 -0.16 -23.73 -4.83
C GLU A 206 -0.94 -22.77 -3.92
N ASP A 207 -0.59 -21.50 -3.94
CA ASP A 207 -1.20 -20.52 -3.05
C ASP A 207 -2.55 -20.03 -3.54
N TYR A 208 -3.42 -19.78 -2.56
CA TYR A 208 -4.70 -19.12 -2.74
C TYR A 208 -4.73 -17.86 -1.88
N VAL A 209 -4.55 -16.73 -2.52
CA VAL A 209 -4.28 -15.44 -1.86
C VAL A 209 -5.53 -14.59 -1.81
N TYR A 210 -5.96 -14.17 -0.62
CA TYR A 210 -7.09 -13.26 -0.46
C TYR A 210 -6.66 -11.80 -0.72
N VAL A 211 -7.13 -11.21 -1.83
CA VAL A 211 -6.75 -9.89 -2.31
C VAL A 211 -7.91 -8.91 -2.11
N THR A 212 -7.85 -8.14 -1.04
CA THR A 212 -8.84 -7.11 -0.67
C THR A 212 -8.23 -5.70 -0.56
N LEU A 213 -6.89 -5.62 -0.47
CA LEU A 213 -6.20 -4.34 -0.52
C LEU A 213 -6.47 -3.65 -1.86
N PRO A 214 -6.76 -2.34 -1.88
CA PRO A 214 -7.09 -1.64 -3.12
C PRO A 214 -5.99 -1.78 -4.17
N LEU A 215 -6.34 -2.21 -5.39
CA LEU A 215 -5.40 -2.29 -6.52
C LEU A 215 -5.03 -0.90 -7.08
N SER A 216 -5.69 0.14 -6.62
CA SER A 216 -5.30 1.53 -6.81
C SER A 216 -4.21 2.01 -5.83
N HIS A 217 -3.80 1.16 -4.91
CA HIS A 217 -2.69 1.39 -3.99
C HIS A 217 -1.60 0.35 -4.24
N ILE A 218 -0.33 0.76 -4.15
CA ILE A 218 0.80 -0.09 -4.53
C ILE A 218 0.90 -1.38 -3.72
N PHE A 219 0.47 -1.39 -2.45
CA PHE A 219 0.47 -2.58 -1.62
C PHE A 219 -0.47 -3.66 -2.20
N GLY A 220 -1.69 -3.28 -2.57
CA GLY A 220 -2.64 -4.18 -3.24
C GLY A 220 -2.17 -4.61 -4.63
N LEU A 221 -1.76 -3.62 -5.45
CA LEU A 221 -1.37 -3.86 -6.84
C LEU A 221 -0.11 -4.73 -6.95
N SER A 222 0.98 -4.34 -6.29
CA SER A 222 2.29 -4.99 -6.45
C SER A 222 2.48 -6.14 -5.48
N SER A 223 2.44 -5.87 -4.17
CA SER A 223 2.73 -6.88 -3.15
C SER A 223 1.73 -8.02 -3.08
N SER A 224 0.43 -7.70 -3.28
CA SER A 224 -0.63 -8.69 -3.14
C SER A 224 -0.96 -9.34 -4.48
N MET A 225 -1.44 -8.58 -5.46
CA MET A 225 -1.93 -9.11 -6.72
C MET A 225 -0.79 -9.52 -7.67
N LEU A 226 0.11 -8.57 -8.01
CA LEU A 226 1.13 -8.84 -9.04
C LEU A 226 2.13 -9.90 -8.59
N THR A 227 2.62 -9.85 -7.33
CA THR A 227 3.54 -10.87 -6.79
C THR A 227 2.90 -12.26 -6.77
N SER A 228 1.61 -12.36 -6.43
CA SER A 228 0.88 -13.64 -6.44
C SER A 228 0.75 -14.22 -7.84
N LEU A 229 0.30 -13.42 -8.81
CA LEU A 229 0.18 -13.88 -10.21
C LEU A 229 1.56 -14.13 -10.85
N TYR A 230 2.59 -13.41 -10.42
CA TYR A 230 3.98 -13.66 -10.82
C TYR A 230 4.45 -15.05 -10.35
N ALA A 231 4.10 -15.45 -9.12
CA ALA A 231 4.39 -16.77 -8.55
C ALA A 231 3.53 -17.90 -9.14
N GLY A 232 2.51 -17.60 -9.93
CA GLY A 232 1.56 -18.58 -10.47
C GLY A 232 0.41 -18.92 -9.53
N ALA A 233 0.26 -18.20 -8.43
CA ALA A 233 -0.78 -18.42 -7.43
C ALA A 233 -2.18 -18.04 -7.93
N THR A 234 -3.21 -18.56 -7.27
CA THR A 234 -4.60 -18.13 -7.45
C THR A 234 -4.87 -16.92 -6.54
N ILE A 235 -5.51 -15.88 -7.06
CA ILE A 235 -6.00 -14.76 -6.25
C ILE A 235 -7.52 -14.83 -6.07
N HIS A 236 -7.99 -14.69 -4.82
CA HIS A 236 -9.40 -14.44 -4.50
C HIS A 236 -9.59 -12.92 -4.41
N LEU A 237 -10.18 -12.35 -5.45
CA LEU A 237 -10.24 -10.90 -5.64
C LEU A 237 -11.57 -10.36 -5.09
N VAL A 238 -11.48 -9.42 -4.15
CA VAL A 238 -12.63 -8.85 -3.45
C VAL A 238 -12.62 -7.33 -3.62
N PRO A 239 -13.74 -6.73 -4.07
CA PRO A 239 -13.81 -5.29 -4.30
C PRO A 239 -13.50 -4.46 -3.06
N ARG A 240 -14.03 -4.88 -1.91
CA ARG A 240 -13.89 -4.18 -0.61
C ARG A 240 -13.67 -5.18 0.52
N PHE A 241 -12.93 -4.75 1.53
CA PHE A 241 -12.79 -5.55 2.74
C PHE A 241 -14.12 -5.65 3.49
N ASP A 242 -14.47 -6.88 3.83
CA ASP A 242 -15.56 -7.23 4.75
C ASP A 242 -15.07 -8.36 5.68
N ALA A 243 -15.12 -8.14 6.99
CA ALA A 243 -14.60 -9.07 7.97
C ALA A 243 -15.37 -10.40 7.98
N GLY A 244 -16.70 -10.36 7.76
CA GLY A 244 -17.53 -11.55 7.68
C GLY A 244 -17.28 -12.36 6.41
N HIS A 245 -17.02 -11.68 5.29
CA HIS A 245 -16.62 -12.33 4.04
C HIS A 245 -15.25 -13.01 4.18
N LEU A 246 -14.24 -12.30 4.72
CA LEU A 246 -12.93 -12.89 5.00
C LEU A 246 -13.05 -14.09 5.93
N PHE A 247 -13.78 -13.95 7.05
CA PHE A 247 -14.04 -15.02 8.01
C PHE A 247 -14.56 -16.30 7.34
N LYS A 248 -15.56 -16.17 6.47
CA LYS A 248 -16.14 -17.30 5.72
C LYS A 248 -15.21 -17.87 4.66
N THR A 249 -14.38 -17.02 4.03
CA THR A 249 -13.52 -17.44 2.91
C THR A 249 -12.25 -18.12 3.40
N LEU A 250 -11.77 -17.81 4.61
CA LEU A 250 -10.62 -18.50 5.22
C LEU A 250 -10.83 -20.01 5.28
N SER A 251 -12.02 -20.49 5.64
CA SER A 251 -12.34 -21.94 5.69
C SER A 251 -12.38 -22.60 4.30
N LYS A 252 -12.48 -21.81 3.21
CA LYS A 252 -12.51 -22.31 1.82
C LYS A 252 -11.10 -22.53 1.22
N GLY A 253 -10.07 -22.45 2.04
CA GLY A 253 -8.72 -22.85 1.64
C GLY A 253 -7.76 -21.70 1.30
N ILE A 254 -8.05 -20.47 1.72
CA ILE A 254 -7.09 -19.35 1.65
C ILE A 254 -5.79 -19.74 2.36
N THR A 255 -4.66 -19.56 1.68
CA THR A 255 -3.31 -19.85 2.20
C THR A 255 -2.57 -18.59 2.64
N VAL A 256 -2.91 -17.43 2.06
CA VAL A 256 -2.23 -16.16 2.30
C VAL A 256 -3.26 -15.05 2.52
N PHE A 257 -3.06 -14.27 3.58
CA PHE A 257 -3.78 -13.03 3.80
C PHE A 257 -2.82 -11.88 4.12
N GLN A 258 -2.90 -10.83 3.33
CA GLN A 258 -2.17 -9.58 3.51
C GLN A 258 -3.17 -8.45 3.74
N GLY A 259 -2.96 -7.67 4.80
CA GLY A 259 -3.89 -6.60 5.16
C GLY A 259 -3.21 -5.44 5.87
N VAL A 260 -3.98 -4.43 6.23
CA VAL A 260 -3.58 -3.38 7.17
C VAL A 260 -4.00 -3.77 8.58
N PRO A 261 -3.41 -3.19 9.66
CA PRO A 261 -3.72 -3.58 11.04
C PRO A 261 -5.22 -3.57 11.37
N THR A 262 -5.96 -2.59 10.85
CA THR A 262 -7.42 -2.48 11.09
C THR A 262 -8.23 -3.65 10.49
N MET A 263 -7.76 -4.29 9.43
CA MET A 263 -8.42 -5.48 8.87
C MET A 263 -8.29 -6.68 9.81
N PHE A 264 -7.16 -6.82 10.46
CA PHE A 264 -6.93 -7.87 11.46
C PHE A 264 -7.76 -7.63 12.72
N SER A 265 -7.79 -6.40 13.24
CA SER A 265 -8.66 -6.09 14.40
C SER A 265 -10.13 -6.33 14.10
N SER A 266 -10.61 -5.91 12.90
CA SER A 266 -12.00 -6.16 12.50
C SER A 266 -12.35 -7.64 12.34
N LEU A 267 -11.40 -8.48 11.88
CA LEU A 267 -11.60 -9.93 11.82
C LEU A 267 -11.73 -10.54 13.23
N LEU A 268 -10.88 -10.12 14.17
CA LEU A 268 -10.94 -10.57 15.57
C LEU A 268 -12.25 -10.12 16.22
N GLU A 269 -12.62 -8.85 16.08
CA GLU A 269 -13.88 -8.30 16.59
C GLU A 269 -15.10 -9.06 16.04
N TYR A 270 -15.11 -9.35 14.71
CA TYR A 270 -16.18 -10.13 14.09
C TYR A 270 -16.32 -11.52 14.73
N SER A 271 -15.21 -12.20 14.96
CA SER A 271 -15.15 -13.51 15.62
C SER A 271 -15.69 -13.44 17.05
N GLU A 272 -15.26 -12.44 17.83
CA GLU A 272 -15.66 -12.24 19.24
C GLU A 272 -17.15 -11.89 19.37
N ILE A 273 -17.66 -10.91 18.60
CA ILE A 273 -19.06 -10.47 18.63
C ILE A 273 -20.01 -11.63 18.27
N ASN A 274 -19.66 -12.41 17.24
CA ASN A 274 -20.48 -13.52 16.78
C ASN A 274 -20.23 -14.82 17.57
N LYS A 275 -19.28 -14.84 18.51
CA LYS A 275 -18.86 -16.02 19.28
C LYS A 275 -18.49 -17.21 18.39
N LEU A 276 -17.82 -16.93 17.27
CA LEU A 276 -17.41 -17.91 16.29
C LEU A 276 -15.89 -18.08 16.34
N LYS A 277 -15.41 -19.31 16.19
CA LYS A 277 -13.97 -19.59 16.04
C LYS A 277 -13.58 -19.42 14.58
N ILE A 278 -12.47 -18.73 14.32
CA ILE A 278 -11.90 -18.61 12.97
C ILE A 278 -11.37 -19.99 12.54
N ASP A 279 -11.88 -20.47 11.40
CA ASP A 279 -11.44 -21.71 10.77
C ASP A 279 -10.61 -21.34 9.51
N ALA A 280 -9.32 -21.65 9.54
CA ALA A 280 -8.38 -21.30 8.48
C ALA A 280 -7.36 -22.43 8.24
N PRO A 281 -7.83 -23.62 7.80
CA PRO A 281 -7.04 -24.87 7.85
C PRO A 281 -5.83 -24.88 6.91
N ARG A 282 -5.84 -24.03 5.87
CA ARG A 282 -4.75 -23.94 4.89
C ARG A 282 -3.94 -22.64 4.99
N LEU A 283 -4.31 -21.74 5.90
CA LEU A 283 -3.60 -20.48 6.06
C LEU A 283 -2.14 -20.74 6.51
N LYS A 284 -1.18 -20.19 5.78
CA LYS A 284 0.26 -20.38 6.05
C LYS A 284 1.05 -19.09 6.18
N TYR A 285 0.52 -17.98 5.65
CA TYR A 285 1.22 -16.70 5.67
C TYR A 285 0.28 -15.54 5.96
N LEU A 286 0.68 -14.72 6.94
CA LEU A 286 0.02 -13.47 7.30
C LEU A 286 1.03 -12.34 7.22
N SER A 287 0.64 -11.22 6.62
CA SER A 287 1.43 -10.00 6.73
C SER A 287 0.57 -8.75 6.86
N SER A 288 1.11 -7.80 7.59
CA SER A 288 0.53 -6.47 7.73
C SER A 288 1.51 -5.41 7.23
N GLY A 289 0.98 -4.31 6.72
CA GLY A 289 1.77 -3.18 6.25
C GLY A 289 0.91 -1.95 5.99
N GLY A 290 1.54 -0.86 5.56
CA GLY A 290 0.85 0.40 5.20
C GLY A 290 0.47 1.28 6.38
N ALA A 291 0.56 0.78 7.61
CA ALA A 291 0.39 1.52 8.86
C ALA A 291 1.29 0.91 9.95
N PRO A 292 1.62 1.65 11.02
CA PRO A 292 2.33 1.08 12.17
C PRO A 292 1.57 -0.11 12.76
N MET A 293 2.33 -1.14 13.16
CA MET A 293 1.79 -2.34 13.79
C MET A 293 1.89 -2.20 15.31
N ASP A 294 0.76 -2.32 15.99
CA ASP A 294 0.71 -2.43 17.44
C ASP A 294 1.07 -3.86 17.88
N ILE A 295 1.94 -3.98 18.89
CA ILE A 295 2.45 -5.28 19.34
C ILE A 295 1.35 -6.14 19.99
N ASP A 296 0.41 -5.53 20.71
CA ASP A 296 -0.67 -6.26 21.36
C ASP A 296 -1.64 -6.82 20.32
N LEU A 297 -1.95 -6.05 19.28
CA LEU A 297 -2.73 -6.54 18.13
C LEU A 297 -2.01 -7.70 17.44
N LYS A 298 -0.69 -7.55 17.20
CA LYS A 298 0.13 -8.62 16.59
C LYS A 298 0.02 -9.90 17.39
N LEU A 299 0.26 -9.86 18.71
CA LEU A 299 0.20 -11.02 19.60
C LEU A 299 -1.20 -11.64 19.67
N ARG A 300 -2.26 -10.82 19.67
CA ARG A 300 -3.66 -11.32 19.64
C ARG A 300 -3.95 -12.07 18.34
N VAL A 301 -3.55 -11.53 17.18
CA VAL A 301 -3.71 -12.18 15.88
C VAL A 301 -2.93 -13.50 15.84
N GLU A 302 -1.67 -13.50 16.25
CA GLU A 302 -0.82 -14.69 16.28
C GLU A 302 -1.38 -15.78 17.19
N LYS A 303 -1.86 -15.41 18.37
CA LYS A 303 -2.54 -16.34 19.31
C LYS A 303 -3.81 -16.93 18.71
N THR A 304 -4.61 -16.12 18.02
CA THR A 304 -5.92 -16.56 17.51
C THR A 304 -5.77 -17.44 16.27
N LEU A 305 -4.88 -17.08 15.35
CA LEU A 305 -4.68 -17.78 14.07
C LEU A 305 -3.59 -18.85 14.12
N GLY A 306 -2.77 -18.88 15.19
CA GLY A 306 -1.69 -19.84 15.34
C GLY A 306 -0.52 -19.66 14.37
N LEU A 307 -0.39 -18.48 13.77
CA LEU A 307 0.61 -18.14 12.76
C LEU A 307 1.26 -16.79 13.06
N PRO A 308 2.55 -16.62 12.70
CA PRO A 308 3.20 -15.33 12.81
C PRO A 308 2.53 -14.27 11.92
N LEU A 309 2.37 -13.05 12.45
CA LEU A 309 1.97 -11.89 11.68
C LEU A 309 3.21 -11.07 11.30
N ASN A 310 3.63 -11.18 10.05
CA ASN A 310 4.81 -10.51 9.53
C ASN A 310 4.52 -9.02 9.29
N ASN A 311 5.30 -8.14 9.91
CA ASN A 311 5.20 -6.71 9.72
C ASN A 311 6.09 -6.29 8.54
N GLY A 312 5.49 -5.78 7.45
CA GLY A 312 6.21 -5.33 6.26
C GLY A 312 6.17 -3.81 6.10
N TYR A 313 7.23 -3.26 5.51
CA TYR A 313 7.36 -1.83 5.27
C TYR A 313 7.74 -1.52 3.83
N GLY A 314 7.18 -0.42 3.34
CA GLY A 314 7.46 0.12 2.02
C GLY A 314 6.61 1.32 1.67
N LEU A 315 6.93 1.95 0.54
CA LEU A 315 6.31 3.18 0.05
C LEU A 315 5.86 3.01 -1.40
N SER A 316 4.98 3.89 -1.88
CA SER A 316 4.62 3.90 -3.30
C SER A 316 5.86 4.11 -4.18
N GLU A 317 6.77 4.95 -3.74
CA GLU A 317 8.03 5.29 -4.37
C GLU A 317 9.04 4.13 -4.43
N THR A 318 8.75 3.01 -3.76
CA THR A 318 9.64 1.84 -3.69
C THR A 318 8.99 0.53 -4.19
N SER A 319 7.79 0.58 -4.77
CA SER A 319 7.07 -0.46 -5.55
C SER A 319 6.51 -1.70 -4.84
N PRO A 320 6.15 -1.81 -3.55
CA PRO A 320 6.45 -0.92 -2.43
C PRO A 320 7.57 -1.42 -1.52
N THR A 321 7.88 -2.74 -1.48
CA THR A 321 8.51 -3.42 -0.34
C THR A 321 10.00 -3.07 -0.19
N ILE A 322 10.36 -2.54 0.97
CA ILE A 322 11.74 -2.30 1.40
C ILE A 322 12.20 -3.44 2.31
N ALA A 323 11.38 -3.79 3.30
CA ALA A 323 11.72 -4.80 4.31
C ALA A 323 10.48 -5.60 4.70
N VAL A 324 10.67 -6.86 5.01
CA VAL A 324 9.68 -7.77 5.59
C VAL A 324 10.41 -8.99 6.18
N PRO A 325 9.95 -9.58 7.30
CA PRO A 325 10.54 -10.81 7.82
C PRO A 325 10.47 -11.96 6.81
N LEU A 326 11.50 -12.81 6.79
CA LEU A 326 11.48 -14.07 6.05
C LEU A 326 10.36 -14.98 6.58
N HIS A 327 9.59 -15.62 5.69
CA HIS A 327 8.46 -16.47 6.07
C HIS A 327 8.83 -17.60 7.04
N ASN A 328 10.08 -18.09 6.97
CA ASN A 328 10.61 -19.15 7.82
C ASN A 328 11.44 -18.64 9.03
N GLN A 329 11.59 -17.31 9.16
CA GLN A 329 12.28 -16.64 10.27
C GLN A 329 11.44 -15.43 10.76
N PRO A 330 10.24 -15.69 11.30
CA PRO A 330 9.35 -14.62 11.72
C PRO A 330 9.91 -13.87 12.93
N ARG A 331 9.60 -12.57 13.01
CA ARG A 331 9.99 -11.72 14.13
C ARG A 331 8.91 -11.73 15.22
N LYS A 332 9.34 -11.68 16.48
CA LYS A 332 8.43 -11.58 17.64
C LYS A 332 8.30 -10.15 18.18
N ASP A 333 9.12 -9.26 17.66
CA ASP A 333 9.18 -7.83 17.99
C ASP A 333 8.37 -6.97 16.99
N GLU A 334 8.50 -5.66 17.11
CA GLU A 334 7.86 -4.66 16.25
C GLU A 334 8.66 -4.35 14.97
N SER A 335 9.80 -5.01 14.76
CA SER A 335 10.62 -4.77 13.57
C SER A 335 9.86 -5.07 12.28
N ILE A 336 10.27 -4.40 11.23
CA ILE A 336 9.81 -4.68 9.87
C ILE A 336 10.65 -5.78 9.18
N GLY A 337 11.48 -6.50 9.94
CA GLY A 337 12.43 -7.48 9.42
C GLY A 337 13.64 -6.82 8.76
N ASN A 338 14.36 -7.61 7.97
CA ASN A 338 15.53 -7.15 7.23
C ASN A 338 15.12 -6.60 5.86
N ALA A 339 15.97 -5.77 5.28
CA ALA A 339 15.82 -5.35 3.88
C ALA A 339 15.72 -6.58 2.96
N ILE A 340 14.79 -6.55 2.00
CA ILE A 340 14.66 -7.64 1.03
C ILE A 340 15.89 -7.72 0.11
N PRO A 341 16.19 -8.89 -0.47
CA PRO A 341 17.34 -9.05 -1.37
C PRO A 341 17.37 -7.99 -2.48
N GLY A 342 18.52 -7.34 -2.64
CA GLY A 342 18.74 -6.27 -3.62
C GLY A 342 18.30 -4.88 -3.20
N VAL A 343 17.89 -4.68 -1.95
CA VAL A 343 17.66 -3.36 -1.33
C VAL A 343 18.83 -3.03 -0.41
N GLN A 344 19.50 -1.91 -0.66
CA GLN A 344 20.52 -1.33 0.20
C GLN A 344 19.90 -0.26 1.09
N THR A 345 20.33 -0.18 2.33
CA THR A 345 19.84 0.80 3.32
C THR A 345 20.97 1.61 3.91
N ARG A 346 20.70 2.89 4.21
CA ARG A 346 21.54 3.79 5.00
C ARG A 346 20.66 4.49 6.04
N PHE A 347 21.24 4.79 7.18
CA PHE A 347 20.58 5.52 8.27
C PHE A 347 21.36 6.81 8.47
N VAL A 348 20.78 7.93 8.09
CA VAL A 348 21.48 9.21 7.91
C VAL A 348 20.98 10.21 8.95
N ASN A 349 21.89 10.91 9.61
CA ASN A 349 21.56 12.03 10.48
C ASN A 349 21.02 13.20 9.62
N PRO A 350 19.77 13.64 9.81
CA PRO A 350 19.18 14.68 8.96
C PRO A 350 19.85 16.08 9.12
N ALA A 351 20.58 16.29 10.21
CA ALA A 351 21.26 17.57 10.46
C ALA A 351 22.67 17.63 9.82
N THR A 352 23.38 16.51 9.80
CA THR A 352 24.78 16.46 9.28
C THR A 352 24.90 15.84 7.90
N GLY A 353 23.92 15.00 7.49
CA GLY A 353 23.97 14.23 6.26
C GLY A 353 24.91 13.01 6.31
N GLU A 354 25.46 12.70 7.48
CA GLU A 354 26.36 11.56 7.72
C GLU A 354 25.59 10.33 8.20
N ASP A 355 26.16 9.15 7.97
CA ASP A 355 25.60 7.91 8.49
C ASP A 355 25.69 7.86 10.01
N VAL A 356 24.62 7.40 10.68
CA VAL A 356 24.59 7.20 12.13
C VAL A 356 25.20 5.85 12.51
N PRO A 357 25.76 5.72 13.73
CA PRO A 357 26.21 4.43 14.27
C PRO A 357 25.08 3.38 14.33
N LEU A 358 25.48 2.10 14.34
CA LEU A 358 24.56 0.99 14.51
C LEU A 358 23.73 1.14 15.78
N GLY A 359 22.41 0.95 15.67
CA GLY A 359 21.45 1.09 16.76
C GLY A 359 20.92 2.51 16.98
N GLU A 360 21.56 3.53 16.41
CA GLU A 360 21.11 4.90 16.48
C GLU A 360 20.01 5.22 15.45
N ILE A 361 19.21 6.23 15.75
CA ILE A 361 18.10 6.66 14.89
C ILE A 361 18.60 7.63 13.83
N GLY A 362 18.33 7.30 12.56
CA GLY A 362 18.59 8.16 11.41
C GLY A 362 17.42 8.14 10.42
N GLU A 363 17.43 9.04 9.45
CA GLU A 363 16.55 8.93 8.28
C GLU A 363 16.93 7.70 7.45
N LEU A 364 15.94 6.89 7.13
CA LEU A 364 16.13 5.72 6.28
C LEU A 364 16.24 6.14 4.81
N TRP A 365 17.41 5.91 4.25
CA TRP A 365 17.66 6.05 2.82
C TRP A 365 17.84 4.68 2.19
N ILE A 366 17.30 4.50 0.99
CA ILE A 366 17.38 3.22 0.28
C ILE A 366 17.89 3.40 -1.14
N LYS A 367 18.55 2.35 -1.65
CA LYS A 367 18.92 2.22 -3.05
C LYS A 367 18.52 0.84 -3.56
N SER A 368 17.71 0.81 -4.63
CA SER A 368 17.10 -0.43 -5.12
C SER A 368 16.58 -0.26 -6.55
N PRO A 369 16.57 -1.31 -7.37
CA PRO A 369 15.84 -1.31 -8.65
C PRO A 369 14.32 -1.11 -8.49
N GLY A 370 13.77 -1.26 -7.27
CA GLY A 370 12.36 -0.98 -6.96
C GLY A 370 12.04 0.50 -6.77
N VAL A 371 13.04 1.41 -6.73
CA VAL A 371 12.81 2.86 -6.59
C VAL A 371 12.20 3.42 -7.87
N MET A 372 11.21 4.28 -7.72
CA MET A 372 10.45 4.93 -8.79
C MET A 372 11.34 5.67 -9.81
N LEU A 373 10.79 5.92 -11.00
CA LEU A 373 11.41 6.81 -11.99
C LEU A 373 11.39 8.30 -11.56
N GLY A 374 10.51 8.64 -10.63
CA GLY A 374 10.30 9.99 -10.12
C GLY A 374 8.82 10.35 -10.03
N TYR A 375 8.53 11.59 -9.67
CA TYR A 375 7.18 12.14 -9.67
C TYR A 375 6.84 12.74 -11.03
N TYR A 376 5.69 12.34 -11.57
CA TYR A 376 5.22 12.81 -12.88
C TYR A 376 5.10 14.34 -12.93
N ASN A 377 5.69 14.95 -13.96
CA ASN A 377 5.75 16.40 -14.15
C ASN A 377 6.27 17.20 -12.93
N ASN A 378 7.07 16.57 -12.05
CA ASN A 378 7.61 17.24 -10.86
C ASN A 378 9.09 16.85 -10.60
N PRO A 379 10.00 17.31 -11.44
CA PRO A 379 11.43 16.99 -11.31
C PRO A 379 12.06 17.56 -10.03
N GLU A 380 11.58 18.70 -9.55
CA GLU A 380 12.07 19.29 -8.30
C GLU A 380 11.74 18.42 -7.08
N ALA A 381 10.48 17.96 -6.97
CA ALA A 381 10.10 17.03 -5.92
C ALA A 381 10.85 15.69 -6.03
N THR A 382 11.19 15.25 -7.24
CA THR A 382 12.01 14.06 -7.47
C THR A 382 13.42 14.25 -6.95
N LYS A 383 14.08 15.34 -7.33
CA LYS A 383 15.45 15.68 -6.86
C LYS A 383 15.53 15.90 -5.35
N ALA A 384 14.44 16.35 -4.73
CA ALA A 384 14.40 16.54 -3.28
C ALA A 384 14.41 15.21 -2.49
N VAL A 385 14.08 14.07 -3.13
CA VAL A 385 14.01 12.77 -2.47
C VAL A 385 14.95 11.72 -3.08
N ILE A 386 15.44 11.90 -4.30
CA ILE A 386 16.41 11.00 -4.93
C ILE A 386 17.66 11.82 -5.25
N ASN A 387 18.80 11.48 -4.64
CA ASN A 387 20.06 12.14 -4.89
C ASN A 387 20.75 11.65 -6.18
N GLU A 388 21.85 12.30 -6.57
CA GLU A 388 22.60 11.99 -7.79
C GLU A 388 23.19 10.56 -7.80
N GLU A 389 23.42 9.98 -6.63
CA GLU A 389 23.91 8.61 -6.49
C GLU A 389 22.79 7.56 -6.58
N GLY A 390 21.52 7.98 -6.69
CA GLY A 390 20.33 7.13 -6.75
C GLY A 390 19.83 6.63 -5.40
N TRP A 391 20.21 7.24 -4.29
CA TRP A 391 19.61 7.02 -2.99
C TRP A 391 18.30 7.77 -2.85
N PHE A 392 17.28 7.07 -2.43
CA PHE A 392 15.95 7.63 -2.15
C PHE A 392 15.80 7.84 -0.64
N ASN A 393 15.51 9.08 -0.24
CA ASN A 393 15.13 9.43 1.13
C ASN A 393 13.66 9.09 1.37
N THR A 394 13.39 8.15 2.28
CA THR A 394 12.02 7.74 2.63
C THR A 394 11.28 8.82 3.43
N GLY A 395 12.00 9.71 4.10
CA GLY A 395 11.46 10.65 5.08
C GLY A 395 10.98 9.99 6.37
N ASP A 396 11.26 8.70 6.55
CA ASP A 396 10.95 7.95 7.76
C ASP A 396 12.23 7.80 8.62
N LEU A 397 12.08 7.93 9.93
CA LEU A 397 13.13 7.71 10.92
C LEU A 397 13.13 6.24 11.32
N ALA A 398 14.32 5.64 11.32
CA ALA A 398 14.49 4.23 11.63
C ALA A 398 15.83 3.97 12.31
N ARG A 399 15.96 2.82 12.93
CA ARG A 399 17.21 2.25 13.42
C ARG A 399 17.35 0.81 12.94
N ILE A 400 18.56 0.30 12.91
CA ILE A 400 18.88 -1.08 12.57
C ILE A 400 19.60 -1.74 13.74
N ASP A 401 19.22 -2.96 14.07
CA ASP A 401 19.86 -3.77 15.12
C ASP A 401 21.03 -4.60 14.56
N GLU A 402 21.78 -5.24 15.46
CA GLU A 402 22.96 -6.06 15.13
C GLU A 402 22.63 -7.25 14.20
N ASP A 403 21.42 -7.78 14.24
CA ASP A 403 20.94 -8.86 13.38
C ASP A 403 20.38 -8.35 12.01
N GLY A 404 20.48 -7.04 11.76
CA GLY A 404 20.02 -6.39 10.54
C GLY A 404 18.52 -6.08 10.52
N ALA A 405 17.79 -6.30 11.61
CA ALA A 405 16.37 -5.96 11.71
C ALA A 405 16.17 -4.45 11.81
N ILE A 406 15.24 -3.93 11.03
CA ILE A 406 14.93 -2.52 10.94
C ILE A 406 13.68 -2.20 11.76
N PHE A 407 13.72 -1.09 12.50
CA PHE A 407 12.62 -0.56 13.30
C PHE A 407 12.26 0.83 12.82
N ILE A 408 11.04 1.03 12.38
CA ILE A 408 10.53 2.36 12.04
C ILE A 408 10.08 3.04 13.33
N VAL A 409 10.65 4.20 13.62
CA VAL A 409 10.37 4.96 14.87
C VAL A 409 9.47 6.17 14.62
N GLY A 410 9.33 6.61 13.36
CA GLY A 410 8.46 7.73 13.02
C GLY A 410 8.76 8.35 11.67
N ARG A 411 8.21 9.54 11.45
CA ARG A 411 8.51 10.35 10.26
C ARG A 411 9.28 11.59 10.65
N SER A 412 10.28 11.97 9.85
CA SER A 412 11.06 13.19 10.09
C SER A 412 10.16 14.44 10.21
N LYS A 413 9.14 14.54 9.37
CA LYS A 413 8.18 15.66 9.34
C LYS A 413 7.13 15.63 10.46
N GLU A 414 6.93 14.49 11.11
CA GLU A 414 5.97 14.31 12.21
C GLU A 414 6.67 14.31 13.56
N LEU A 415 8.01 14.37 13.58
CA LEU A 415 8.80 14.50 14.81
C LEU A 415 8.38 15.75 15.57
N ILE A 416 8.05 15.59 16.84
CA ILE A 416 7.67 16.69 17.73
C ILE A 416 8.89 17.05 18.57
N ILE A 417 9.35 18.30 18.48
CA ILE A 417 10.49 18.80 19.26
C ILE A 417 9.98 19.67 20.40
N ARG A 418 9.80 19.06 21.55
CA ARG A 418 9.30 19.75 22.75
C ARG A 418 10.43 20.06 23.72
N SER A 419 10.74 21.33 23.90
CA SER A 419 11.81 21.79 24.81
C SER A 419 13.15 21.09 24.56
N GLY A 420 13.50 20.86 23.30
CA GLY A 420 14.74 20.18 22.88
C GLY A 420 14.70 18.65 22.91
N PHE A 421 13.58 18.04 23.31
CA PHE A 421 13.42 16.58 23.30
C PHE A 421 12.66 16.11 22.07
N ASN A 422 13.18 15.09 21.41
CA ASN A 422 12.51 14.41 20.30
C ASN A 422 11.40 13.48 20.83
N ILE A 423 10.19 13.67 20.31
CA ILE A 423 9.02 12.85 20.61
C ILE A 423 8.53 12.24 19.30
N TYR A 424 8.46 10.92 19.27
CA TYR A 424 8.04 10.16 18.12
C TYR A 424 6.56 9.79 18.26
N PRO A 425 5.64 10.36 17.45
CA PRO A 425 4.20 10.07 17.53
C PRO A 425 3.85 8.58 17.59
N PRO A 426 4.45 7.68 16.78
CA PRO A 426 4.10 6.26 16.81
C PRO A 426 4.33 5.58 18.16
N GLU A 427 5.32 6.01 18.93
CA GLU A 427 5.57 5.49 20.29
C GLU A 427 4.37 5.77 21.21
N LEU A 428 3.86 7.00 21.17
CA LEU A 428 2.71 7.38 22.00
C LEU A 428 1.40 6.76 21.48
N GLU A 429 1.26 6.64 20.17
CA GLU A 429 0.13 5.99 19.53
C GLU A 429 0.05 4.50 19.93
N GLY A 430 1.17 3.79 19.91
CA GLY A 430 1.26 2.39 20.35
C GLY A 430 0.87 2.25 21.83
N ILE A 431 1.39 3.13 22.71
CA ILE A 431 1.05 3.12 24.13
C ILE A 431 -0.46 3.40 24.33
N LEU A 432 -1.04 4.39 23.62
CA LEU A 432 -2.48 4.68 23.69
C LEU A 432 -3.33 3.49 23.21
N CYS A 433 -2.95 2.84 22.13
CA CYS A 433 -3.65 1.68 21.59
C CYS A 433 -3.55 0.43 22.48
N SER A 434 -2.56 0.36 23.39
CA SER A 434 -2.48 -0.72 24.40
C SER A 434 -3.52 -0.57 25.55
N HIS A 435 -4.24 0.57 25.61
CA HIS A 435 -5.36 0.71 26.55
C HIS A 435 -6.56 -0.15 26.11
N PRO A 436 -7.16 -0.96 27.00
CA PRO A 436 -8.17 -1.96 26.64
C PRO A 436 -9.44 -1.43 25.98
N ASP A 437 -9.75 -0.15 26.15
CA ASP A 437 -10.96 0.48 25.59
C ASP A 437 -10.63 1.40 24.38
N VAL A 438 -9.37 1.50 23.95
CA VAL A 438 -8.95 2.29 22.78
C VAL A 438 -8.94 1.41 21.54
N ARG A 439 -9.61 1.87 20.49
CA ARG A 439 -9.62 1.23 19.17
C ARG A 439 -8.48 1.72 18.30
N ASN A 440 -8.27 3.06 18.31
CA ASN A 440 -7.28 3.71 17.46
C ASN A 440 -6.81 5.02 18.09
N SER A 441 -5.62 5.47 17.73
CA SER A 441 -5.10 6.75 18.20
C SER A 441 -4.23 7.41 17.14
N ALA A 442 -4.11 8.74 17.22
CA ALA A 442 -3.20 9.52 16.41
C ALA A 442 -2.62 10.67 17.26
N VAL A 443 -1.32 10.88 17.13
CA VAL A 443 -0.61 11.94 17.82
C VAL A 443 -0.07 12.93 16.80
N VAL A 444 -0.35 14.21 17.02
CA VAL A 444 0.10 15.30 16.16
C VAL A 444 0.75 16.43 16.95
N MET A 445 1.56 17.19 16.25
CA MET A 445 2.20 18.39 16.77
C MET A 445 1.24 19.59 16.73
N ARG A 446 1.25 20.41 17.79
CA ARG A 446 0.71 21.77 17.81
C ARG A 446 1.82 22.76 18.07
N LYS A 447 2.01 23.71 17.15
CA LYS A 447 2.99 24.80 17.37
C LYS A 447 2.46 25.79 18.40
N VAL A 448 3.29 26.12 19.38
CA VAL A 448 3.04 27.17 20.37
C VAL A 448 4.23 28.14 20.36
N PRO A 449 4.12 29.38 20.91
CA PRO A 449 5.23 30.31 20.91
C PRO A 449 6.50 29.70 21.52
N GLY A 450 7.56 29.58 20.71
CA GLY A 450 8.86 29.06 21.12
C GLY A 450 8.96 27.56 21.41
N ASN A 451 7.90 26.76 21.15
CA ASN A 451 7.90 25.33 21.44
C ASN A 451 6.89 24.55 20.57
N GLU A 452 6.87 23.22 20.76
CA GLU A 452 5.87 22.32 20.19
C GLU A 452 5.16 21.54 21.29
N GLU A 453 3.88 21.28 21.11
CA GLU A 453 3.06 20.50 22.02
C GLU A 453 2.55 19.22 21.36
N VAL A 454 2.33 18.23 22.21
CA VAL A 454 1.79 16.92 21.84
C VAL A 454 0.28 16.93 22.02
N VAL A 455 -0.49 16.68 20.96
CA VAL A 455 -1.94 16.52 21.00
C VAL A 455 -2.29 15.10 20.54
N ALA A 456 -3.03 14.38 21.37
CA ALA A 456 -3.48 13.03 21.08
C ALA A 456 -4.97 13.01 20.72
N PHE A 457 -5.30 12.33 19.63
CA PHE A 457 -6.68 12.00 19.23
C PHE A 457 -6.91 10.51 19.48
N VAL A 458 -8.04 10.17 20.09
CA VAL A 458 -8.34 8.80 20.50
C VAL A 458 -9.74 8.40 20.06
N GLU A 459 -9.84 7.24 19.42
CA GLU A 459 -11.09 6.59 19.04
C GLU A 459 -11.34 5.42 20.00
N PRO A 460 -12.43 5.45 20.79
CA PRO A 460 -12.79 4.35 21.67
C PRO A 460 -13.25 3.11 20.90
N LEU A 461 -13.18 1.95 21.53
CA LEU A 461 -13.90 0.76 21.06
C LEU A 461 -15.42 1.02 21.03
N GLN A 462 -16.11 0.38 20.14
CA GLN A 462 -17.57 0.54 19.97
C GLN A 462 -18.32 0.28 21.28
N GLY A 463 -19.13 1.26 21.69
CA GLY A 463 -19.91 1.19 22.94
C GLY A 463 -19.10 1.45 24.22
N LYS A 464 -17.87 1.92 24.09
CA LYS A 464 -17.03 2.35 25.22
C LYS A 464 -16.95 3.86 25.30
N GLU A 465 -16.96 4.37 26.51
CA GLU A 465 -16.68 5.77 26.83
C GLU A 465 -15.38 5.84 27.64
N ILE A 466 -14.49 6.73 27.25
CA ILE A 466 -13.21 6.94 27.92
C ILE A 466 -13.16 8.41 28.38
N ASP A 467 -12.93 8.63 29.67
CA ASP A 467 -12.64 9.96 30.19
C ASP A 467 -11.21 10.39 29.80
N PRO A 468 -11.05 11.51 29.07
CA PRO A 468 -9.73 12.01 28.64
C PRO A 468 -8.74 12.22 29.80
N GLU A 469 -9.21 12.67 30.96
CA GLU A 469 -8.31 12.89 32.12
C GLU A 469 -7.87 11.54 32.73
N ARG A 470 -8.72 10.55 32.73
CA ARG A 470 -8.36 9.19 33.16
C ARG A 470 -7.32 8.59 32.22
N LEU A 471 -7.46 8.81 30.91
CA LEU A 471 -6.48 8.35 29.91
C LEU A 471 -5.14 9.10 30.04
N LYS A 472 -5.15 10.42 30.31
CA LYS A 472 -3.94 11.18 30.62
C LYS A 472 -3.23 10.63 31.86
N ASN A 473 -3.97 10.31 32.92
CA ASN A 473 -3.40 9.73 34.14
C ASN A 473 -2.79 8.35 33.86
N TRP A 474 -3.45 7.52 33.04
CA TRP A 474 -2.93 6.22 32.61
C TRP A 474 -1.61 6.37 31.84
N LEU A 475 -1.49 7.37 30.96
CA LEU A 475 -0.26 7.70 30.24
C LEU A 475 0.86 8.18 31.18
N ARG A 476 0.53 8.93 32.26
CA ARG A 476 1.54 9.47 33.20
C ARG A 476 2.42 8.41 33.84
N GLU A 477 1.91 7.20 33.99
CA GLU A 477 2.64 6.06 34.54
C GLU A 477 3.54 5.34 33.52
N ARG A 478 3.36 5.64 32.22
CA ARG A 478 3.97 4.90 31.10
C ARG A 478 4.92 5.71 30.26
N VAL A 479 4.82 7.03 30.31
CA VAL A 479 5.66 7.93 29.49
C VAL A 479 6.34 9.01 30.31
N ALA A 480 7.53 9.40 29.88
CA ALA A 480 8.27 10.51 30.48
C ALA A 480 7.47 11.83 30.43
N PRO A 481 7.64 12.75 31.38
CA PRO A 481 6.87 14.02 31.47
C PRO A 481 6.85 14.81 30.15
N TYR A 482 7.97 14.89 29.43
CA TYR A 482 8.07 15.68 28.21
C TYR A 482 7.27 15.05 27.03
N LYS A 483 7.00 13.73 27.06
CA LYS A 483 6.21 13.01 26.06
C LYS A 483 4.69 13.11 26.29
N ARG A 484 4.26 13.52 27.47
CA ARG A 484 2.83 13.52 27.83
C ARG A 484 2.05 14.48 26.95
N PRO A 485 0.91 14.05 26.35
CA PRO A 485 0.04 14.94 25.62
C PRO A 485 -0.43 16.11 26.49
N SER A 486 -0.35 17.32 25.95
CA SER A 486 -0.96 18.51 26.58
C SER A 486 -2.49 18.41 26.52
N GLN A 487 -3.01 17.76 25.48
CA GLN A 487 -4.44 17.56 25.29
C GLN A 487 -4.73 16.16 24.71
N VAL A 488 -5.80 15.52 25.20
CA VAL A 488 -6.37 14.30 24.67
C VAL A 488 -7.79 14.58 24.19
N ILE A 489 -8.07 14.27 22.92
CA ILE A 489 -9.33 14.57 22.24
C ILE A 489 -9.98 13.25 21.83
N MET A 490 -11.20 13.03 22.30
CA MET A 490 -11.98 11.86 21.92
C MET A 490 -12.68 12.11 20.59
N MET A 491 -12.65 11.14 19.70
CA MET A 491 -13.33 11.16 18.40
C MET A 491 -14.14 9.89 18.23
N GLU A 492 -15.33 9.98 17.64
CA GLU A 492 -16.10 8.77 17.25
C GLU A 492 -15.35 7.94 16.23
N GLN A 493 -14.68 8.62 15.29
CA GLN A 493 -13.84 8.01 14.27
C GLN A 493 -12.69 8.95 13.88
N ILE A 494 -11.48 8.43 13.89
CA ILE A 494 -10.31 9.16 13.39
C ILE A 494 -10.32 9.15 11.85
N PRO A 495 -10.16 10.31 11.18
CA PRO A 495 -10.14 10.40 9.72
C PRO A 495 -9.05 9.51 9.11
N ALA A 496 -9.45 8.64 8.18
CA ALA A 496 -8.55 7.75 7.46
C ALA A 496 -8.79 7.78 5.95
N ALA A 497 -7.76 7.48 5.17
CA ALA A 497 -7.85 7.26 3.74
C ALA A 497 -8.52 5.91 3.43
N PRO A 498 -9.00 5.66 2.19
CA PRO A 498 -9.54 4.36 1.78
C PRO A 498 -8.56 3.18 1.98
N SER A 499 -7.26 3.45 2.04
CA SER A 499 -6.21 2.48 2.37
C SER A 499 -6.10 2.13 3.85
N GLY A 500 -6.88 2.79 4.73
CA GLY A 500 -6.80 2.65 6.18
C GLY A 500 -5.75 3.56 6.85
N LYS A 501 -4.97 4.34 6.08
CA LYS A 501 -3.96 5.25 6.62
C LYS A 501 -4.62 6.49 7.25
N LEU A 502 -4.24 6.82 8.50
CA LEU A 502 -4.75 7.99 9.21
C LEU A 502 -4.34 9.30 8.52
N LEU A 503 -5.27 10.25 8.45
CA LEU A 503 -5.09 11.55 7.80
C LEU A 503 -4.66 12.60 8.83
N LYS A 504 -3.42 12.49 9.34
CA LYS A 504 -2.87 13.36 10.42
C LYS A 504 -2.95 14.84 10.08
N HIS A 505 -2.80 15.25 8.82
CA HIS A 505 -2.94 16.65 8.39
C HIS A 505 -4.32 17.25 8.72
N LYS A 506 -5.40 16.43 8.72
CA LYS A 506 -6.73 16.89 9.17
C LYS A 506 -6.78 17.07 10.67
N LEU A 507 -6.11 16.22 11.43
CA LEU A 507 -6.01 16.30 12.89
C LEU A 507 -5.15 17.50 13.33
N GLU A 508 -4.07 17.80 12.62
CA GLU A 508 -3.26 19.01 12.82
C GLU A 508 -4.09 20.30 12.62
N ALA A 509 -4.95 20.31 11.58
CA ALA A 509 -5.85 21.43 11.34
C ALA A 509 -6.89 21.60 12.47
N ILE A 510 -7.34 20.51 13.09
CA ILE A 510 -8.20 20.54 14.28
C ILE A 510 -7.41 21.04 15.48
N ALA A 511 -6.21 20.48 15.74
CA ALA A 511 -5.36 20.86 16.86
C ALA A 511 -5.02 22.36 16.85
N LYS A 512 -4.80 22.96 15.67
CA LYS A 512 -4.57 24.41 15.52
C LYS A 512 -5.77 25.27 15.91
N LYS A 513 -7.00 24.78 15.70
CA LYS A 513 -8.23 25.54 16.02
C LYS A 513 -8.60 25.51 17.51
N LEU A 514 -7.96 24.64 18.27
CA LEU A 514 -8.20 24.50 19.71
C LEU A 514 -7.36 25.48 20.56
N GLU A 515 -6.69 26.42 19.91
CA GLU A 515 -6.04 27.57 20.53
C GLU A 515 -7.10 28.65 20.82
N GLY A 516 -7.89 28.44 21.85
CA GLY A 516 -8.90 29.40 22.29
C GLY A 516 -9.21 29.22 23.75
#